data_53027cb03c97afe4190c410a02f54937
#
_entry.id   53027cb03c97afe4190c410a02f54937
#
_cell.length_a   1.000
_cell.length_b   1.000
_cell.length_c   1.000
_cell.angle_alpha   90.00
_cell.angle_beta   90.00
_cell.angle_gamma   90.00
#
_symmetry.space_group_name_H-M   'P 1'
#
loop_
_entity.id
_entity.type
_entity.pdbx_description
1 polymer ?
#
loop_
_entity_poly.entity_id
_entity_poly.type
_entity_poly.pdbx_seq_one_letter_code
_entity_poly.pdbx_strand_id
1 'polypeptide(L)'
;MAFKRVDAEDLAFFERIMPGRAHSGAAISTDHMHDEMTEYGSFAPDAVLLAETAEEICSVLRYCNERGIAVTPRGAGTGLCGGCVAIHGGVVLSSERMKRVLEVDARNMTATLEPGVLLMEFPKSLEGTGLFYPPDPGEKTATMGG
;
A
#
# COMPACT_ATOMS: atom_id res chain seq x y z
N MET A 1 23.78 2.28 -7.42
CA MET A 1 23.25 1.23 -8.34
C MET A 1 22.00 1.79 -8.99
N ALA A 2 21.83 1.63 -10.30
CA ALA A 2 20.58 1.98 -10.95
C ALA A 2 19.63 0.77 -10.86
N PHE A 3 18.38 0.99 -10.48
CA PHE A 3 17.36 -0.06 -10.48
C PHE A 3 16.92 -0.38 -11.92
N LYS A 4 16.53 -1.64 -12.15
CA LYS A 4 15.92 -2.04 -13.42
C LYS A 4 14.54 -1.41 -13.56
N ARG A 5 14.23 -0.89 -14.77
CA ARG A 5 12.86 -0.46 -15.11
C ARG A 5 12.00 -1.68 -15.42
N VAL A 6 10.72 -1.58 -15.11
CA VAL A 6 9.75 -2.64 -15.38
C VAL A 6 9.56 -2.80 -16.89
N ASP A 7 9.67 -4.01 -17.39
CA ASP A 7 9.46 -4.35 -18.80
C ASP A 7 8.16 -5.16 -19.01
N ALA A 8 7.91 -5.58 -20.26
CA ALA A 8 6.71 -6.32 -20.62
C ALA A 8 6.62 -7.71 -19.95
N GLU A 9 7.77 -8.36 -19.70
CA GLU A 9 7.82 -9.65 -19.00
C GLU A 9 7.42 -9.48 -17.52
N ASP A 10 7.91 -8.42 -16.88
CA ASP A 10 7.58 -8.08 -15.51
C ASP A 10 6.07 -7.78 -15.37
N LEU A 11 5.50 -6.99 -16.30
CA LEU A 11 4.07 -6.70 -16.31
C LEU A 11 3.21 -7.96 -16.48
N ALA A 12 3.64 -8.88 -17.36
CA ALA A 12 2.94 -10.15 -17.54
C ALA A 12 2.99 -11.03 -16.28
N PHE A 13 4.10 -10.99 -15.53
CA PHE A 13 4.20 -11.66 -14.23
C PHE A 13 3.23 -11.03 -13.22
N PHE A 14 3.21 -9.71 -13.09
CA PHE A 14 2.32 -9.03 -12.14
C PHE A 14 0.84 -9.26 -12.46
N GLU A 15 0.45 -9.19 -13.73
CA GLU A 15 -0.92 -9.47 -14.16
C GLU A 15 -1.33 -10.92 -13.86
N ARG A 16 -0.41 -11.87 -13.98
CA ARG A 16 -0.69 -13.28 -13.66
C ARG A 16 -0.98 -13.52 -12.18
N ILE A 17 -0.27 -12.83 -11.27
CA ILE A 17 -0.44 -12.99 -9.81
C ILE A 17 -1.52 -12.08 -9.24
N MET A 18 -1.82 -10.97 -9.90
CA MET A 18 -2.83 -9.97 -9.50
C MET A 18 -3.72 -9.58 -10.70
N PRO A 19 -4.55 -10.49 -11.22
CA PRO A 19 -5.35 -10.22 -12.42
C PRO A 19 -6.23 -8.97 -12.28
N GLY A 20 -6.10 -8.01 -13.22
CA GLY A 20 -6.83 -6.75 -13.22
C GLY A 20 -6.43 -5.77 -12.12
N ARG A 21 -5.36 -6.05 -11.37
CA ARG A 21 -4.87 -5.22 -10.24
C ARG A 21 -3.43 -4.75 -10.42
N ALA A 22 -2.85 -4.97 -11.59
CA ALA A 22 -1.55 -4.47 -12.00
C ALA A 22 -1.74 -3.36 -13.04
N HIS A 23 -1.56 -2.12 -12.62
CA HIS A 23 -1.75 -0.95 -13.48
C HIS A 23 -0.41 -0.43 -14.00
N SER A 24 -0.35 -0.06 -15.28
CA SER A 24 0.85 0.53 -15.89
C SER A 24 0.49 1.62 -16.90
N GLY A 25 1.44 2.49 -17.21
CA GLY A 25 1.25 3.56 -18.20
C GLY A 25 0.07 4.46 -17.88
N ALA A 26 -0.85 4.66 -18.83
CA ALA A 26 -2.02 5.53 -18.68
C ALA A 26 -3.06 5.05 -17.66
N ALA A 27 -2.98 3.80 -17.19
CA ALA A 27 -3.86 3.26 -16.16
C ALA A 27 -3.42 3.63 -14.72
N ILE A 28 -2.25 4.24 -14.54
CA ILE A 28 -1.77 4.70 -13.24
C ILE A 28 -2.44 6.02 -12.90
N SER A 29 -3.15 6.07 -11.74
CA SER A 29 -3.68 7.32 -11.21
C SER A 29 -2.54 8.27 -10.80
N THR A 30 -2.73 9.56 -11.02
CA THR A 30 -1.81 10.61 -10.55
C THR A 30 -1.60 10.58 -9.05
N ASP A 31 -2.58 10.14 -8.27
CA ASP A 31 -2.49 10.00 -6.82
C ASP A 31 -1.36 9.06 -6.38
N HIS A 32 -0.97 8.09 -7.21
CA HIS A 32 0.15 7.18 -6.91
C HIS A 32 1.52 7.78 -7.21
N MET A 33 1.58 9.02 -7.70
CA MET A 33 2.84 9.67 -8.11
C MET A 33 3.41 10.61 -7.04
N HIS A 34 2.64 10.91 -5.99
CA HIS A 34 3.01 11.84 -4.91
C HIS A 34 2.38 11.40 -3.57
N ASP A 35 2.77 12.02 -2.48
CA ASP A 35 2.06 12.00 -1.20
C ASP A 35 1.37 13.36 -0.97
N GLU A 36 0.92 13.63 0.25
CA GLU A 36 0.28 14.92 0.59
C GLU A 36 1.23 16.13 0.49
N MET A 37 2.55 15.89 0.50
CA MET A 37 3.57 16.92 0.35
C MET A 37 3.99 17.06 -1.11
N THR A 38 3.11 17.59 -1.94
CA THR A 38 3.30 17.76 -3.39
C THR A 38 4.50 18.64 -3.77
N GLU A 39 5.04 19.43 -2.83
CA GLU A 39 6.25 20.26 -3.02
C GLU A 39 7.49 19.41 -3.33
N TYR A 40 7.54 18.14 -2.91
CA TYR A 40 8.64 17.22 -3.24
C TYR A 40 8.58 16.69 -4.67
N GLY A 41 7.54 17.02 -5.41
CA GLY A 41 7.36 16.66 -6.80
C GLY A 41 6.50 15.41 -7.00
N SER A 42 6.34 15.06 -8.29
CA SER A 42 5.54 13.92 -8.72
C SER A 42 6.44 12.95 -9.49
N PHE A 43 6.41 11.67 -9.10
CA PHE A 43 7.29 10.63 -9.62
C PHE A 43 6.45 9.43 -10.08
N ALA A 44 6.34 9.28 -11.39
CA ALA A 44 5.58 8.18 -11.97
C ALA A 44 6.29 6.83 -11.72
N PRO A 45 5.64 5.86 -11.05
CA PRO A 45 6.12 4.48 -11.03
C PRO A 45 5.97 3.83 -12.41
N ASP A 46 6.68 2.72 -12.64
CA ASP A 46 6.50 1.90 -13.83
C ASP A 46 5.20 1.08 -13.76
N ALA A 47 4.85 0.63 -12.55
CA ALA A 47 3.61 -0.09 -12.26
C ALA A 47 3.09 0.22 -10.86
N VAL A 48 1.77 0.08 -10.69
CA VAL A 48 1.07 0.11 -9.41
C VAL A 48 0.38 -1.25 -9.22
N LEU A 49 0.67 -1.91 -8.11
CA LEU A 49 0.15 -3.24 -7.78
C LEU A 49 -0.74 -3.14 -6.54
N LEU A 50 -2.02 -3.51 -6.68
CA LEU A 50 -3.01 -3.44 -5.61
C LEU A 50 -3.13 -4.81 -4.92
N ALA A 51 -2.31 -5.04 -3.88
CA ALA A 51 -2.28 -6.31 -3.17
C ALA A 51 -3.54 -6.53 -2.31
N GLU A 52 -3.99 -7.78 -2.25
CA GLU A 52 -5.10 -8.25 -1.40
C GLU A 52 -4.65 -9.27 -0.37
N THR A 53 -3.47 -9.88 -0.57
CA THR A 53 -2.94 -10.91 0.34
C THR A 53 -1.45 -10.74 0.63
N ALA A 54 -1.02 -11.31 1.76
CA ALA A 54 0.40 -11.34 2.12
C ALA A 54 1.23 -12.19 1.14
N GLU A 55 0.64 -13.24 0.56
CA GLU A 55 1.27 -14.11 -0.41
C GLU A 55 1.58 -13.38 -1.71
N GLU A 56 0.69 -12.50 -2.15
CA GLU A 56 0.92 -11.62 -3.31
C GLU A 56 2.08 -10.67 -3.03
N ILE A 57 2.09 -10.02 -1.86
CA ILE A 57 3.19 -9.13 -1.44
C ILE A 57 4.52 -9.90 -1.44
N CYS A 58 4.57 -11.09 -0.82
CA CYS A 58 5.77 -11.91 -0.80
C CYS A 58 6.27 -12.28 -2.20
N SER A 59 5.34 -12.61 -3.11
CA SER A 59 5.66 -12.97 -4.50
C SER A 59 6.24 -11.78 -5.27
N VAL A 60 5.64 -10.59 -5.12
CA VAL A 60 6.16 -9.36 -5.73
C VAL A 60 7.53 -9.01 -5.20
N LEU A 61 7.71 -9.00 -3.87
CA LEU A 61 8.98 -8.62 -3.25
C LEU A 61 10.12 -9.55 -3.67
N ARG A 62 9.86 -10.87 -3.70
CA ARG A 62 10.85 -11.85 -4.16
C ARG A 62 11.22 -11.60 -5.61
N TYR A 63 10.23 -11.49 -6.49
CA TYR A 63 10.44 -11.26 -7.91
C TYR A 63 11.21 -9.96 -8.18
N CYS A 64 10.79 -8.85 -7.58
CA CYS A 64 11.43 -7.56 -7.75
C CYS A 64 12.88 -7.56 -7.22
N ASN A 65 13.13 -8.23 -6.08
CA ASN A 65 14.48 -8.37 -5.52
C ASN A 65 15.42 -9.14 -6.48
N GLU A 66 14.95 -10.26 -7.05
CA GLU A 66 15.72 -11.06 -8.01
C GLU A 66 16.04 -10.29 -9.30
N ARG A 67 15.13 -9.40 -9.72
CA ARG A 67 15.26 -8.62 -10.94
C ARG A 67 15.88 -7.23 -10.72
N GLY A 68 16.15 -6.83 -9.49
CA GLY A 68 16.69 -5.51 -9.16
C GLY A 68 15.72 -4.35 -9.44
N ILE A 69 14.40 -4.59 -9.33
CA ILE A 69 13.35 -3.59 -9.50
C ILE A 69 13.07 -2.92 -8.15
N ALA A 70 13.02 -1.59 -8.13
CA ALA A 70 12.65 -0.85 -6.92
C ALA A 70 11.19 -1.10 -6.54
N VAL A 71 10.92 -1.28 -5.24
CA VAL A 71 9.55 -1.39 -4.71
C VAL A 71 9.33 -0.31 -3.67
N THR A 72 8.27 0.46 -3.84
CA THR A 72 7.83 1.50 -2.90
C THR A 72 6.50 1.08 -2.29
N PRO A 73 6.43 0.81 -0.97
CA PRO A 73 5.17 0.48 -0.31
C PRO A 73 4.28 1.71 -0.20
N ARG A 74 2.95 1.53 -0.29
CA ARG A 74 1.98 2.60 -0.17
C ARG A 74 0.72 2.14 0.57
N GLY A 75 0.31 2.92 1.57
CA GLY A 75 -1.04 2.89 2.13
C GLY A 75 -1.96 3.86 1.40
N ALA A 76 -2.65 4.75 2.11
CA ALA A 76 -3.50 5.78 1.51
C ALA A 76 -2.72 6.95 0.85
N GLY A 77 -1.42 7.03 1.05
CA GLY A 77 -0.61 8.13 0.49
C GLY A 77 -0.64 9.43 1.27
N THR A 78 -1.18 9.43 2.48
CA THR A 78 -1.35 10.59 3.37
C THR A 78 -0.07 11.00 4.10
N GLY A 79 1.07 10.43 3.74
CA GLY A 79 2.37 10.78 4.32
C GLY A 79 2.86 12.17 3.89
N LEU A 80 3.82 12.72 4.67
CA LEU A 80 4.39 14.05 4.44
C LEU A 80 5.91 14.01 4.18
N CYS A 81 6.50 12.82 4.07
CA CYS A 81 7.97 12.66 4.01
C CYS A 81 8.45 11.92 2.75
N GLY A 82 7.60 11.73 1.76
CA GLY A 82 7.96 11.06 0.50
C GLY A 82 8.12 9.53 0.62
N GLY A 83 7.77 8.91 1.75
CA GLY A 83 8.00 7.47 1.99
C GLY A 83 7.26 6.54 1.03
N CYS A 84 6.14 6.99 0.46
CA CYS A 84 5.35 6.25 -0.52
C CYS A 84 5.53 6.74 -1.96
N VAL A 85 6.52 7.58 -2.23
CA VAL A 85 6.77 8.18 -3.55
C VAL A 85 7.87 7.42 -4.28
N ALA A 86 7.60 6.96 -5.49
CA ALA A 86 8.49 6.11 -6.29
C ALA A 86 9.61 6.89 -6.98
N ILE A 87 10.50 7.53 -6.23
CA ILE A 87 11.58 8.39 -6.76
C ILE A 87 12.56 7.66 -7.69
N HIS A 88 12.59 6.33 -7.64
CA HIS A 88 13.41 5.49 -8.50
C HIS A 88 12.61 4.79 -9.62
N GLY A 89 11.34 5.14 -9.80
CA GLY A 89 10.43 4.37 -10.66
C GLY A 89 10.12 3.00 -10.06
N GLY A 90 10.10 1.95 -10.89
CA GLY A 90 9.80 0.60 -10.42
C GLY A 90 8.33 0.42 -10.03
N VAL A 91 8.06 -0.29 -8.94
CA VAL A 91 6.73 -0.70 -8.52
C VAL A 91 6.28 0.08 -7.28
N VAL A 92 5.08 0.66 -7.32
CA VAL A 92 4.32 1.02 -6.12
C VAL A 92 3.48 -0.19 -5.72
N LEU A 93 3.71 -0.72 -4.52
CA LEU A 93 2.96 -1.84 -3.96
C LEU A 93 1.97 -1.31 -2.92
N SER A 94 0.70 -1.21 -3.33
CA SER A 94 -0.37 -0.66 -2.51
C SER A 94 -1.05 -1.74 -1.67
N SER A 95 -1.23 -1.44 -0.39
CA SER A 95 -2.00 -2.26 0.56
C SER A 95 -3.45 -1.79 0.71
N GLU A 96 -3.92 -0.84 -0.07
CA GLU A 96 -5.24 -0.22 0.08
C GLU A 96 -6.43 -1.19 -0.02
N ARG A 97 -6.22 -2.39 -0.61
CA ARG A 97 -7.24 -3.44 -0.71
C ARG A 97 -7.23 -4.43 0.45
N MET A 98 -6.22 -4.38 1.31
CA MET A 98 -6.10 -5.23 2.49
C MET A 98 -6.80 -4.55 3.68
N LYS A 99 -8.13 -4.68 3.79
CA LYS A 99 -8.99 -3.88 4.69
C LYS A 99 -9.68 -4.67 5.80
N ARG A 100 -9.25 -5.91 6.04
CA ARG A 100 -9.93 -6.74 7.03
C ARG A 100 -9.45 -6.47 8.45
N VAL A 101 -10.39 -6.39 9.40
CA VAL A 101 -10.11 -6.57 10.83
C VAL A 101 -10.15 -8.06 11.08
N LEU A 102 -9.00 -8.64 11.43
CA LEU A 102 -8.83 -10.10 11.56
C LEU A 102 -9.25 -10.57 12.94
N GLU A 103 -8.95 -9.79 13.98
CA GLU A 103 -9.25 -10.13 15.35
C GLU A 103 -9.35 -8.87 16.22
N VAL A 104 -10.26 -8.88 17.18
CA VAL A 104 -10.31 -7.93 18.30
C VAL A 104 -10.31 -8.76 19.60
N ASP A 105 -9.19 -8.74 20.31
CA ASP A 105 -9.06 -9.37 21.62
C ASP A 105 -9.33 -8.34 22.72
N ALA A 106 -10.58 -8.28 23.15
CA ALA A 106 -11.00 -7.33 24.17
C ALA A 106 -10.35 -7.59 25.55
N ARG A 107 -9.94 -8.83 25.84
CA ARG A 107 -9.31 -9.20 27.11
C ARG A 107 -7.88 -8.65 27.21
N ASN A 108 -7.13 -8.72 26.10
CA ASN A 108 -5.77 -8.22 26.02
C ASN A 108 -5.68 -6.79 25.47
N MET A 109 -6.83 -6.19 25.10
CA MET A 109 -6.93 -4.86 24.50
C MET A 109 -6.06 -4.73 23.24
N THR A 110 -6.06 -5.75 22.40
CA THR A 110 -5.31 -5.80 21.15
C THR A 110 -6.23 -6.05 19.95
N ALA A 111 -5.80 -5.62 18.78
CA ALA A 111 -6.46 -5.96 17.52
C ALA A 111 -5.43 -6.33 16.45
N THR A 112 -5.77 -7.33 15.64
CA THR A 112 -5.00 -7.74 14.46
C THR A 112 -5.74 -7.28 13.22
N LEU A 113 -5.08 -6.48 12.39
CA LEU A 113 -5.66 -5.81 11.24
C LEU A 113 -4.79 -6.03 10.00
N GLU A 114 -5.42 -5.96 8.84
CA GLU A 114 -4.69 -5.76 7.59
C GLU A 114 -4.26 -4.29 7.44
N PRO A 115 -3.15 -4.02 6.72
CA PRO A 115 -2.54 -2.68 6.69
C PRO A 115 -3.39 -1.60 6.04
N GLY A 116 -4.31 -1.95 5.15
CA GLY A 116 -5.18 -1.01 4.43
C GLY A 116 -6.47 -0.62 5.17
N VAL A 117 -6.68 -1.09 6.40
CA VAL A 117 -7.80 -0.63 7.23
C VAL A 117 -7.66 0.86 7.50
N LEU A 118 -8.71 1.64 7.22
CA LEU A 118 -8.71 3.08 7.46
C LEU A 118 -8.88 3.40 8.95
N LEU A 119 -8.15 4.41 9.43
CA LEU A 119 -8.25 4.88 10.81
C LEU A 119 -9.68 5.23 11.21
N MET A 120 -10.43 5.89 10.30
CA MET A 120 -11.82 6.28 10.54
C MET A 120 -12.81 5.10 10.57
N GLU A 121 -12.46 3.95 10.00
CA GLU A 121 -13.32 2.77 9.92
C GLU A 121 -13.09 1.80 11.07
N PHE A 122 -11.87 1.72 11.60
CA PHE A 122 -11.51 0.78 12.65
C PHE A 122 -12.37 0.90 13.92
N PRO A 123 -12.76 2.10 14.42
CA PRO A 123 -13.60 2.22 15.61
C PRO A 123 -14.92 1.46 15.55
N LYS A 124 -15.51 1.28 14.35
CA LYS A 124 -16.73 0.49 14.15
C LYS A 124 -16.56 -0.98 14.57
N SER A 125 -15.36 -1.51 14.42
CA SER A 125 -15.05 -2.89 14.81
C SER A 125 -14.94 -3.07 16.32
N LEU A 126 -14.92 -1.99 17.10
CA LEU A 126 -14.87 -2.00 18.57
C LEU A 126 -16.24 -1.86 19.20
N GLU A 127 -17.31 -1.62 18.42
CA GLU A 127 -18.66 -1.48 18.92
C GLU A 127 -19.09 -2.70 19.73
N GLY A 128 -19.67 -2.48 20.91
CA GLY A 128 -20.11 -3.54 21.82
C GLY A 128 -18.99 -4.19 22.65
N THR A 129 -17.71 -3.88 22.42
CA THR A 129 -16.59 -4.43 23.21
C THR A 129 -16.31 -3.65 24.50
N GLY A 130 -16.81 -2.40 24.61
CA GLY A 130 -16.46 -1.48 25.70
C GLY A 130 -15.07 -0.82 25.52
N LEU A 131 -14.38 -1.08 24.41
CA LEU A 131 -13.09 -0.50 24.07
C LEU A 131 -13.24 0.66 23.09
N PHE A 132 -12.21 1.51 23.04
CA PHE A 132 -12.07 2.54 22.01
C PHE A 132 -10.62 2.63 21.56
N TYR A 133 -10.41 3.15 20.35
CA TYR A 133 -9.08 3.42 19.81
C TYR A 133 -8.70 4.88 20.08
N PRO A 134 -7.76 5.13 21.02
CA PRO A 134 -7.48 6.49 21.48
C PRO A 134 -6.72 7.39 20.48
N PRO A 135 -5.86 6.88 19.57
CA PRO A 135 -5.19 7.75 18.60
C PRO A 135 -6.21 8.43 17.68
N ASP A 136 -6.15 9.75 17.63
CA ASP A 136 -7.01 10.60 16.81
C ASP A 136 -6.17 11.59 15.99
N PRO A 137 -5.42 11.11 14.97
CA PRO A 137 -4.65 12.00 14.10
C PRO A 137 -5.57 12.90 13.28
N GLY A 138 -5.07 14.06 12.84
CA GLY A 138 -5.81 14.97 11.96
C GLY A 138 -6.26 14.31 10.65
N GLU A 139 -5.42 13.39 10.13
CA GLU A 139 -5.71 12.66 8.89
C GLU A 139 -6.49 11.36 9.17
N LYS A 140 -7.79 11.42 8.91
CA LYS A 140 -8.72 10.31 9.17
C LYS A 140 -8.69 9.22 8.09
N THR A 141 -8.24 9.56 6.89
CA THR A 141 -8.16 8.66 5.74
C THR A 141 -6.86 7.88 5.68
N ALA A 142 -5.95 8.10 6.62
CA ALA A 142 -4.75 7.29 6.75
C ALA A 142 -5.09 5.82 7.02
N THR A 143 -4.23 4.92 6.52
CA THR A 143 -4.35 3.48 6.79
C THR A 143 -3.58 3.10 8.04
N MET A 144 -4.01 2.02 8.71
CA MET A 144 -3.39 1.52 9.95
C MET A 144 -1.95 1.05 9.75
N GLY A 145 -1.59 0.62 8.56
CA GLY A 145 -0.25 0.11 8.23
C GLY A 145 0.56 1.02 7.30
N GLY A 146 0.04 2.20 6.97
CA GLY A 146 0.68 3.17 6.07
C GLY A 146 1.56 4.20 6.76
#